data_0d7651e3219e6582ba5b86347507ccfb
#
_entry.id   0d7651e3219e6582ba5b86347507ccfb
#
_cell.length_a   1.000
_cell.length_b   1.000
_cell.length_c   1.000
_cell.angle_alpha   90.00
_cell.angle_beta   90.00
_cell.angle_gamma   90.00
#
_symmetry.space_group_name_H-M   'P 1'
#
loop_
_entity.id
_entity.type
_entity.pdbx_description
1 polymer ?
#
loop_
_entity_poly.entity_id
_entity_poly.type
_entity_poly.pdbx_seq_one_letter_code
_entity_poly.pdbx_strand_id
1 'polypeptide(L)'
;SGVLGLRQYESVYRATKNGPDPFMEFCLGWLRRNPPRSKGRESVICWDSGQFHNADGRILAVLDLEIGHIGDPMMDLAAWRMRDTIVGYGDMPTLYARYEELSGTEIDLEALMRHHFAFTLTNQLALGQAVRRPNAHTDLMTNMQWCFETNLFATEALAEILDVELPTVEQPDPREGRASTPVEHMATVLRSLSIGDEAVDDEFLRYRLRALFREARH
;
A
#
# COMPACT_ATOMS: atom_id res chain seq x y z
N SER A 1 2.96 -22.72 -2.29
CA SER A 1 1.94 -21.82 -2.83
C SER A 1 2.16 -20.34 -2.50
N GLY A 2 3.40 -19.88 -2.45
CA GLY A 2 3.84 -18.55 -2.00
C GLY A 2 3.25 -17.31 -2.70
N VAL A 3 2.18 -17.44 -3.47
CA VAL A 3 1.52 -16.30 -4.16
C VAL A 3 -0.01 -16.43 -4.20
N LEU A 4 -0.59 -17.20 -3.29
CA LEU A 4 -2.04 -17.44 -3.30
C LEU A 4 -2.83 -16.14 -3.15
N GLY A 5 -2.49 -15.30 -2.17
CA GLY A 5 -3.12 -14.01 -1.94
C GLY A 5 -2.99 -13.10 -3.16
N LEU A 6 -1.78 -12.96 -3.72
CA LEU A 6 -1.56 -12.16 -4.92
C LEU A 6 -2.41 -12.63 -6.11
N ARG A 7 -2.61 -13.94 -6.28
CA ARG A 7 -3.48 -14.48 -7.35
C ARG A 7 -4.92 -14.05 -7.21
N GLN A 8 -5.44 -13.93 -5.99
CA GLN A 8 -6.79 -13.40 -5.76
C GLN A 8 -6.89 -11.94 -6.19
N TYR A 9 -5.95 -11.09 -5.77
CA TYR A 9 -5.87 -9.70 -6.20
C TYR A 9 -5.71 -9.57 -7.73
N GLU A 10 -4.83 -10.38 -8.34
CA GLU A 10 -4.68 -10.41 -9.80
C GLU A 10 -5.98 -10.83 -10.49
N SER A 11 -6.73 -11.80 -9.95
CA SER A 11 -8.01 -12.23 -10.52
C SER A 11 -9.03 -11.09 -10.55
N VAL A 12 -9.16 -10.35 -9.43
CA VAL A 12 -10.04 -9.16 -9.37
C VAL A 12 -9.57 -8.09 -10.35
N TYR A 13 -8.29 -7.79 -10.37
CA TYR A 13 -7.70 -6.85 -11.32
C TYR A 13 -8.00 -7.23 -12.77
N ARG A 14 -7.79 -8.51 -13.17
CA ARG A 14 -8.08 -9.00 -14.52
C ARG A 14 -9.55 -8.88 -14.88
N ALA A 15 -10.45 -9.14 -13.93
CA ALA A 15 -11.89 -9.04 -14.15
C ALA A 15 -12.37 -7.59 -14.30
N THR A 16 -11.71 -6.64 -13.63
CA THR A 16 -12.13 -5.23 -13.60
C THR A 16 -11.32 -4.32 -14.52
N LYS A 17 -10.16 -4.77 -14.98
CA LYS A 17 -9.28 -3.99 -15.85
C LYS A 17 -9.97 -3.62 -17.17
N ASN A 18 -9.96 -2.33 -17.48
CA ASN A 18 -10.65 -1.78 -18.64
C ASN A 18 -9.77 -0.89 -19.53
N GLY A 19 -8.45 -1.03 -19.42
CA GLY A 19 -7.49 -0.27 -20.22
C GLY A 19 -6.05 -0.74 -20.03
N PRO A 20 -5.09 -0.17 -20.77
CA PRO A 20 -3.68 -0.46 -20.63
C PRO A 20 -3.18 -0.13 -19.21
N ASP A 21 -2.34 -0.98 -18.66
CA ASP A 21 -1.64 -0.79 -17.39
C ASP A 21 -0.25 -1.41 -17.50
N PRO A 22 0.68 -0.75 -18.22
CA PRO A 22 1.98 -1.34 -18.54
C PRO A 22 2.81 -1.62 -17.29
N PHE A 23 2.70 -0.79 -16.24
CA PHE A 23 3.43 -1.00 -15.00
C PHE A 23 2.99 -2.30 -14.32
N MET A 24 1.68 -2.47 -14.11
CA MET A 24 1.16 -3.67 -13.46
C MET A 24 1.43 -4.95 -14.28
N GLU A 25 1.29 -4.88 -15.61
CA GLU A 25 1.59 -6.01 -16.49
C GLU A 25 3.08 -6.40 -16.44
N PHE A 26 3.96 -5.41 -16.38
CA PHE A 26 5.40 -5.64 -16.21
C PHE A 26 5.68 -6.32 -14.86
N CYS A 27 5.18 -5.77 -13.76
CA CYS A 27 5.40 -6.29 -12.41
C CYS A 27 4.87 -7.73 -12.25
N LEU A 28 3.63 -7.98 -12.66
CA LEU A 28 3.03 -9.31 -12.62
C LEU A 28 3.76 -10.31 -13.55
N GLY A 29 4.19 -9.84 -14.72
CA GLY A 29 4.99 -10.62 -15.66
C GLY A 29 6.35 -11.01 -15.07
N TRP A 30 6.99 -10.08 -14.36
CA TRP A 30 8.26 -10.33 -13.69
C TRP A 30 8.09 -11.35 -12.56
N LEU A 31 7.09 -11.19 -11.67
CA LEU A 31 6.80 -12.14 -10.59
C LEU A 31 6.48 -13.54 -11.07
N ARG A 32 5.79 -13.69 -12.20
CA ARG A 32 5.52 -15.03 -12.77
C ARG A 32 6.79 -15.75 -13.21
N ARG A 33 7.79 -15.01 -13.70
CA ARG A 33 9.10 -15.57 -14.11
C ARG A 33 10.02 -15.79 -12.91
N ASN A 34 9.83 -15.01 -11.83
CA ASN A 34 10.68 -14.99 -10.65
C ASN A 34 9.84 -15.15 -9.35
N PRO A 35 9.05 -16.22 -9.23
CA PRO A 35 8.19 -16.38 -8.06
C PRO A 35 9.01 -16.53 -6.78
N PRO A 36 8.50 -16.09 -5.62
CA PRO A 36 9.09 -16.43 -4.34
C PRO A 36 9.17 -17.95 -4.20
N ARG A 37 10.34 -18.46 -3.79
CA ARG A 37 10.56 -19.89 -3.58
C ARG A 37 10.39 -20.18 -2.10
N SER A 38 9.23 -20.69 -1.69
CA SER A 38 9.05 -21.19 -0.34
C SER A 38 9.92 -22.42 -0.10
N LYS A 39 10.61 -22.49 1.05
CA LYS A 39 11.35 -23.67 1.51
C LYS A 39 10.42 -24.77 2.09
N GLY A 40 9.12 -24.73 1.76
CA GLY A 40 8.16 -25.77 2.15
C GLY A 40 7.55 -25.57 3.54
N ARG A 41 7.84 -24.48 4.23
CA ARG A 41 7.20 -24.14 5.49
C ARG A 41 5.94 -23.31 5.23
N GLU A 42 4.83 -23.74 5.79
CA GLU A 42 3.53 -23.04 5.73
C GLU A 42 3.04 -22.74 7.15
N SER A 43 2.46 -21.57 7.32
CA SER A 43 1.81 -21.14 8.56
C SER A 43 0.54 -20.36 8.25
N VAL A 44 -0.26 -20.09 9.27
CA VAL A 44 -1.28 -19.05 9.20
C VAL A 44 -0.55 -17.72 9.13
N ILE A 45 -0.84 -16.92 8.12
CA ILE A 45 -0.31 -15.58 7.93
C ILE A 45 -1.43 -14.56 7.87
N CYS A 46 -1.14 -13.35 8.32
CA CYS A 46 -2.06 -12.20 8.20
C CYS A 46 -1.97 -11.58 6.82
N TRP A 47 -0.82 -11.65 6.21
CA TRP A 47 -0.34 -11.01 5.00
C TRP A 47 -0.29 -9.47 5.08
N ASP A 48 -1.27 -8.79 5.68
CA ASP A 48 -1.17 -7.38 6.06
C ASP A 48 -0.77 -7.25 7.53
N SER A 49 0.38 -7.82 7.87
CA SER A 49 0.91 -7.84 9.23
C SER A 49 1.32 -6.44 9.71
N GLY A 50 1.38 -6.27 11.03
CA GLY A 50 1.71 -4.97 11.65
C GLY A 50 0.49 -4.15 12.03
N GLN A 51 -0.72 -4.69 11.91
CA GLN A 51 -1.96 -4.10 12.40
C GLN A 51 -2.37 -4.75 13.72
N PHE A 52 -2.17 -4.04 14.82
CA PHE A 52 -2.48 -4.57 16.14
C PHE A 52 -2.80 -3.45 17.15
N HIS A 53 -3.58 -3.78 18.15
CA HIS A 53 -3.71 -2.95 19.35
C HIS A 53 -2.70 -3.38 20.41
N ASN A 54 -2.05 -2.41 21.03
CA ASN A 54 -1.16 -2.67 22.16
C ASN A 54 -1.50 -1.76 23.34
N ALA A 55 -1.20 -2.23 24.55
CA ALA A 55 -1.16 -1.43 25.76
C ALA A 55 -0.07 -2.01 26.69
N ASP A 56 0.63 -1.15 27.39
CA ASP A 56 1.67 -1.51 28.36
C ASP A 56 2.73 -2.49 27.80
N GLY A 57 3.12 -2.32 26.54
CA GLY A 57 4.11 -3.17 25.90
C GLY A 57 3.62 -4.57 25.53
N ARG A 58 2.29 -4.80 25.54
CA ARG A 58 1.67 -6.08 25.15
C ARG A 58 0.74 -5.89 23.97
N ILE A 59 0.77 -6.83 23.02
CA ILE A 59 -0.23 -6.92 21.96
C ILE A 59 -1.51 -7.48 22.57
N LEU A 60 -2.60 -6.72 22.44
CA LEU A 60 -3.93 -7.09 22.94
C LEU A 60 -4.79 -7.75 21.87
N ALA A 61 -4.64 -7.32 20.61
CA ALA A 61 -5.37 -7.88 19.49
C ALA A 61 -4.57 -7.68 18.19
N VAL A 62 -4.67 -8.66 17.30
CA VAL A 62 -4.25 -8.55 15.90
C VAL A 62 -5.50 -8.22 15.09
N LEU A 63 -5.39 -7.29 14.15
CA LEU A 63 -6.50 -6.74 13.37
C LEU A 63 -6.30 -7.04 11.89
N ASP A 64 -7.35 -6.80 11.11
CA ASP A 64 -7.32 -6.77 9.65
C ASP A 64 -6.90 -8.11 9.03
N LEU A 65 -7.58 -9.19 9.47
CA LEU A 65 -7.24 -10.56 9.08
C LEU A 65 -7.98 -11.04 7.83
N GLU A 66 -8.71 -10.17 7.12
CA GLU A 66 -9.57 -10.55 5.99
C GLU A 66 -8.82 -11.10 4.79
N ILE A 67 -7.53 -10.78 4.66
CA ILE A 67 -6.65 -11.35 3.63
C ILE A 67 -5.75 -12.47 4.16
N GLY A 68 -5.93 -12.85 5.42
CA GLY A 68 -5.18 -13.93 6.06
C GLY A 68 -5.43 -15.29 5.39
N HIS A 69 -4.40 -16.09 5.29
CA HIS A 69 -4.46 -17.43 4.67
C HIS A 69 -3.31 -18.32 5.12
N ILE A 70 -3.28 -19.57 4.65
CA ILE A 70 -2.13 -20.43 4.83
C ILE A 70 -1.08 -20.09 3.77
N GLY A 71 0.11 -19.69 4.20
CA GLY A 71 1.17 -19.25 3.31
C GLY A 71 2.55 -19.35 3.91
N ASP A 72 3.53 -18.79 3.19
CA ASP A 72 4.91 -18.71 3.63
C ASP A 72 5.05 -17.64 4.73
N PRO A 73 5.67 -17.96 5.89
CA PRO A 73 5.90 -16.96 6.95
C PRO A 73 6.65 -15.70 6.48
N MET A 74 7.46 -15.81 5.43
CA MET A 74 8.16 -14.66 4.85
C MET A 74 7.20 -13.60 4.29
N MET A 75 5.93 -13.95 4.03
CA MET A 75 4.91 -13.00 3.58
C MET A 75 4.56 -11.98 4.67
N ASP A 76 4.42 -12.41 5.93
CA ASP A 76 4.16 -11.50 7.04
C ASP A 76 5.33 -10.57 7.34
N LEU A 77 6.55 -11.11 7.28
CA LEU A 77 7.76 -10.31 7.47
C LEU A 77 7.98 -9.30 6.33
N ALA A 78 7.62 -9.68 5.11
CA ALA A 78 7.67 -8.81 3.94
C ALA A 78 6.65 -7.66 4.03
N ALA A 79 5.44 -7.95 4.48
CA ALA A 79 4.39 -6.95 4.69
C ALA A 79 4.77 -5.99 5.84
N TRP A 80 5.35 -6.53 6.92
CA TRP A 80 5.88 -5.70 7.99
C TRP A 80 6.98 -4.75 7.50
N ARG A 81 7.90 -5.23 6.67
CA ARG A 81 8.92 -4.38 6.04
C ARG A 81 8.30 -3.25 5.22
N MET A 82 7.27 -3.52 4.43
CA MET A 82 6.57 -2.48 3.68
C MET A 82 5.93 -1.45 4.61
N ARG A 83 5.28 -1.88 5.69
CA ARG A 83 4.69 -0.96 6.67
C ARG A 83 5.72 -0.14 7.43
N ASP A 84 6.93 -0.66 7.64
CA ASP A 84 8.02 0.08 8.27
C ASP A 84 8.37 1.36 7.50
N THR A 85 8.25 1.36 6.18
CA THR A 85 8.46 2.55 5.35
C THR A 85 7.47 3.68 5.65
N ILE A 86 6.31 3.35 6.22
CA ILE A 86 5.22 4.29 6.51
C ILE A 86 5.20 4.66 8.00
N VAL A 87 5.35 3.68 8.87
CA VAL A 87 5.12 3.81 10.32
C VAL A 87 6.42 3.95 11.11
N GLY A 88 7.51 3.32 10.65
CA GLY A 88 8.80 3.30 11.33
C GLY A 88 8.78 2.44 12.60
N TYR A 89 8.89 1.13 12.45
CA TYR A 89 8.92 0.19 13.59
C TYR A 89 10.29 0.11 14.28
N GLY A 90 11.33 0.67 13.68
CA GLY A 90 12.68 0.70 14.23
C GLY A 90 13.71 -0.08 13.41
N ASP A 91 14.66 -0.72 14.09
CA ASP A 91 15.74 -1.45 13.43
C ASP A 91 15.28 -2.82 12.93
N MET A 92 14.93 -2.90 11.65
CA MET A 92 14.45 -4.16 11.02
C MET A 92 15.44 -5.34 11.17
N PRO A 93 16.77 -5.18 11.02
CA PRO A 93 17.70 -6.26 11.30
C PRO A 93 17.58 -6.85 12.70
N THR A 94 17.46 -6.00 13.72
CA THR A 94 17.25 -6.46 15.11
C THR A 94 15.90 -7.18 15.27
N LEU A 95 14.83 -6.68 14.65
CA LEU A 95 13.52 -7.33 14.68
C LEU A 95 13.54 -8.68 13.99
N TYR A 96 14.21 -8.81 12.88
CA TYR A 96 14.40 -10.08 12.16
C TYR A 96 15.23 -11.09 12.95
N ALA A 97 16.33 -10.66 13.56
CA ALA A 97 17.12 -11.53 14.44
C ALA A 97 16.29 -12.04 15.62
N ARG A 98 15.43 -11.18 16.20
CA ARG A 98 14.51 -11.58 17.26
C ARG A 98 13.45 -12.56 16.79
N TYR A 99 12.93 -12.39 15.57
CA TYR A 99 12.03 -13.37 14.98
C TYR A 99 12.69 -14.73 14.81
N GLU A 100 13.92 -14.80 14.29
CA GLU A 100 14.68 -16.04 14.14
C GLU A 100 14.89 -16.75 15.48
N GLU A 101 15.29 -15.98 16.50
CA GLU A 101 15.49 -16.52 17.86
C GLU A 101 14.20 -17.14 18.42
N LEU A 102 13.05 -16.44 18.30
CA LEU A 102 11.78 -16.87 18.86
C LEU A 102 11.12 -18.00 18.07
N SER A 103 11.19 -17.95 16.74
CA SER A 103 10.53 -18.91 15.86
C SER A 103 11.38 -20.15 15.58
N GLY A 104 12.68 -20.09 15.83
CA GLY A 104 13.65 -21.09 15.41
C GLY A 104 13.75 -21.25 13.89
N THR A 105 13.37 -20.19 13.14
CA THR A 105 13.31 -20.20 11.67
C THR A 105 14.28 -19.15 11.13
N GLU A 106 15.23 -19.57 10.33
CA GLU A 106 16.08 -18.66 9.57
C GLU A 106 15.27 -17.91 8.52
N ILE A 107 15.52 -16.61 8.38
CA ILE A 107 14.86 -15.76 7.39
C ILE A 107 15.46 -16.02 6.01
N ASP A 108 14.58 -16.32 5.05
CA ASP A 108 14.95 -16.39 3.64
C ASP A 108 14.81 -15.00 3.02
N LEU A 109 15.89 -14.22 3.02
CA LEU A 109 15.89 -12.85 2.50
C LEU A 109 15.47 -12.80 1.02
N GLU A 110 15.86 -13.79 0.21
CA GLU A 110 15.48 -13.83 -1.21
C GLU A 110 13.96 -14.00 -1.38
N ALA A 111 13.36 -14.91 -0.62
CA ALA A 111 11.91 -15.09 -0.61
C ALA A 111 11.20 -13.87 -0.04
N LEU A 112 11.70 -13.30 1.07
CA LEU A 112 11.16 -12.11 1.72
C LEU A 112 11.13 -10.91 0.77
N MET A 113 12.21 -10.63 0.06
CA MET A 113 12.28 -9.50 -0.89
C MET A 113 11.27 -9.67 -2.02
N ARG A 114 11.09 -10.88 -2.57
CA ARG A 114 10.08 -11.14 -3.60
C ARG A 114 8.64 -11.05 -3.07
N HIS A 115 8.40 -11.48 -1.83
CA HIS A 115 7.11 -11.29 -1.17
C HIS A 115 6.85 -9.81 -0.87
N HIS A 116 7.88 -9.05 -0.48
CA HIS A 116 7.77 -7.60 -0.31
C HIS A 116 7.34 -6.92 -1.61
N PHE A 117 8.02 -7.20 -2.71
CA PHE A 117 7.63 -6.70 -4.02
C PHE A 117 6.19 -7.12 -4.41
N ALA A 118 5.80 -8.37 -4.15
CA ALA A 118 4.45 -8.84 -4.44
C ALA A 118 3.39 -8.11 -3.60
N PHE A 119 3.69 -7.82 -2.33
CA PHE A 119 2.76 -7.13 -1.43
C PHE A 119 2.54 -5.67 -1.83
N THR A 120 3.58 -4.96 -2.28
CA THR A 120 3.45 -3.57 -2.74
C THR A 120 2.51 -3.40 -3.94
N LEU A 121 2.20 -4.46 -4.68
CA LEU A 121 1.27 -4.39 -5.83
C LEU A 121 -0.21 -4.45 -5.42
N THR A 122 -0.52 -4.86 -4.20
CA THR A 122 -1.90 -5.17 -3.79
C THR A 122 -2.84 -3.98 -3.87
N ASN A 123 -2.42 -2.79 -3.46
CA ASN A 123 -3.25 -1.59 -3.54
C ASN A 123 -3.63 -1.22 -4.97
N GLN A 124 -2.67 -1.24 -5.89
CA GLN A 124 -2.96 -0.96 -7.30
C GLN A 124 -3.88 -2.03 -7.91
N LEU A 125 -3.68 -3.30 -7.57
CA LEU A 125 -4.52 -4.40 -8.04
C LEU A 125 -5.96 -4.29 -7.53
N ALA A 126 -6.15 -3.86 -6.28
CA ALA A 126 -7.46 -3.72 -5.65
C ALA A 126 -8.17 -2.40 -6.02
N LEU A 127 -7.45 -1.27 -5.97
CA LEU A 127 -8.02 0.07 -5.97
C LEU A 127 -7.81 0.83 -7.28
N GLY A 128 -6.90 0.37 -8.16
CA GLY A 128 -6.53 1.09 -9.37
C GLY A 128 -7.70 1.41 -10.30
N GLN A 129 -8.77 0.59 -10.30
CA GLN A 129 -9.96 0.89 -11.08
C GLN A 129 -10.81 1.99 -10.45
N ALA A 130 -10.90 2.06 -9.12
CA ALA A 130 -11.59 3.13 -8.41
C ALA A 130 -10.87 4.48 -8.63
N VAL A 131 -9.54 4.48 -8.74
CA VAL A 131 -8.76 5.68 -9.10
C VAL A 131 -9.03 6.11 -10.55
N ARG A 132 -9.11 5.18 -11.49
CA ARG A 132 -9.34 5.49 -12.92
C ARG A 132 -10.77 5.92 -13.23
N ARG A 133 -11.73 5.42 -12.49
CA ARG A 133 -13.17 5.69 -12.67
C ARG A 133 -13.84 5.86 -11.31
N PRO A 134 -13.55 6.96 -10.61
CA PRO A 134 -14.14 7.23 -9.32
C PRO A 134 -15.65 7.46 -9.47
N ASN A 135 -16.41 7.02 -8.48
CA ASN A 135 -17.82 7.37 -8.32
C ASN A 135 -17.99 8.34 -7.15
N ALA A 136 -19.23 8.79 -6.93
CA ALA A 136 -19.52 9.77 -5.87
C ALA A 136 -19.19 9.32 -4.43
N HIS A 137 -18.90 8.04 -4.21
CA HIS A 137 -18.57 7.47 -2.90
C HIS A 137 -17.07 7.11 -2.78
N THR A 138 -16.30 7.27 -3.85
CA THR A 138 -14.86 7.00 -3.85
C THR A 138 -14.12 8.08 -3.06
N ASP A 139 -13.34 7.70 -2.06
CA ASP A 139 -12.30 8.57 -1.51
C ASP A 139 -11.09 8.54 -2.47
N LEU A 140 -11.19 9.37 -3.50
CA LEU A 140 -10.23 9.37 -4.61
C LEU A 140 -8.82 9.67 -4.12
N MET A 141 -8.64 10.68 -3.25
CA MET A 141 -7.32 11.11 -2.79
C MET A 141 -6.62 10.02 -1.98
N THR A 142 -7.34 9.36 -1.07
CA THR A 142 -6.76 8.25 -0.29
C THR A 142 -6.39 7.08 -1.20
N ASN A 143 -7.27 6.72 -2.15
CA ASN A 143 -6.97 5.63 -3.08
C ASN A 143 -5.79 5.96 -4.02
N MET A 144 -5.70 7.21 -4.51
CA MET A 144 -4.56 7.67 -5.29
C MET A 144 -3.27 7.62 -4.49
N GLN A 145 -3.28 8.13 -3.26
CA GLN A 145 -2.13 8.10 -2.38
C GLN A 145 -1.64 6.66 -2.20
N TRP A 146 -2.51 5.76 -1.78
CA TRP A 146 -2.14 4.35 -1.57
C TRP A 146 -1.62 3.67 -2.84
N CYS A 147 -2.25 3.90 -3.99
CA CYS A 147 -1.78 3.32 -5.24
C CYS A 147 -0.41 3.86 -5.66
N PHE A 148 -0.20 5.17 -5.57
CA PHE A 148 1.04 5.77 -6.05
C PHE A 148 2.21 5.54 -5.10
N GLU A 149 2.00 5.63 -3.79
CA GLU A 149 3.02 5.29 -2.79
C GLU A 149 3.47 3.83 -2.93
N THR A 150 2.52 2.89 -3.01
CA THR A 150 2.89 1.48 -3.14
C THR A 150 3.47 1.14 -4.51
N ASN A 151 3.13 1.87 -5.58
CA ASN A 151 3.82 1.74 -6.86
C ASN A 151 5.27 2.22 -6.80
N LEU A 152 5.54 3.29 -6.03
CA LEU A 152 6.92 3.73 -5.75
C LEU A 152 7.67 2.65 -4.98
N PHE A 153 7.11 2.15 -3.88
CA PHE A 153 7.71 1.07 -3.09
C PHE A 153 7.92 -0.21 -3.93
N ALA A 154 7.02 -0.50 -4.88
CA ALA A 154 7.22 -1.61 -5.82
C ALA A 154 8.44 -1.38 -6.72
N THR A 155 8.63 -0.16 -7.19
CA THR A 155 9.78 0.20 -8.03
C THR A 155 11.08 0.06 -7.24
N GLU A 156 11.12 0.57 -6.00
CA GLU A 156 12.26 0.47 -5.09
C GLU A 156 12.57 -0.98 -4.73
N ALA A 157 11.55 -1.76 -4.36
CA ALA A 157 11.71 -3.17 -4.03
C ALA A 157 12.24 -3.99 -5.22
N LEU A 158 11.79 -3.71 -6.42
CA LEU A 158 12.29 -4.39 -7.62
C LEU A 158 13.72 -3.97 -7.95
N ALA A 159 14.05 -2.68 -7.80
CA ALA A 159 15.39 -2.17 -7.99
C ALA A 159 16.39 -2.82 -7.01
N GLU A 160 16.01 -2.96 -5.74
CA GLU A 160 16.80 -3.66 -4.74
C GLU A 160 17.03 -5.14 -5.11
N ILE A 161 15.98 -5.86 -5.56
CA ILE A 161 16.12 -7.26 -6.01
C ILE A 161 17.09 -7.40 -7.20
N LEU A 162 17.09 -6.41 -8.09
CA LEU A 162 17.89 -6.42 -9.32
C LEU A 162 19.26 -5.76 -9.15
N ASP A 163 19.57 -5.24 -7.96
CA ASP A 163 20.79 -4.46 -7.69
C ASP A 163 20.98 -3.30 -8.68
N VAL A 164 19.90 -2.53 -8.89
CA VAL A 164 19.86 -1.39 -9.81
C VAL A 164 19.65 -0.10 -9.03
N GLU A 165 20.51 0.89 -9.27
CA GLU A 165 20.33 2.23 -8.72
C GLU A 165 19.22 2.98 -9.47
N LEU A 166 18.28 3.54 -8.73
CA LEU A 166 17.22 4.38 -9.30
C LEU A 166 17.70 5.83 -9.47
N PRO A 167 17.34 6.48 -10.57
CA PRO A 167 17.68 7.89 -10.75
C PRO A 167 16.93 8.74 -9.72
N THR A 168 17.60 9.78 -9.22
CA THR A 168 16.94 10.81 -8.41
C THR A 168 15.98 11.60 -9.29
N VAL A 169 14.71 11.61 -8.90
CA VAL A 169 13.68 12.39 -9.59
C VAL A 169 13.53 13.74 -8.89
N GLU A 170 13.79 14.81 -9.64
CA GLU A 170 13.50 16.16 -9.16
C GLU A 170 11.97 16.34 -9.07
N GLN A 171 11.51 16.72 -7.90
CA GLN A 171 10.09 17.05 -7.75
C GLN A 171 9.80 18.41 -8.39
N PRO A 172 8.72 18.54 -9.18
CA PRO A 172 8.33 19.83 -9.74
C PRO A 172 8.00 20.82 -8.61
N ASP A 173 8.32 22.10 -8.80
CA ASP A 173 7.93 23.14 -7.84
C ASP A 173 6.40 23.23 -7.81
N PRO A 174 5.75 22.96 -6.66
CA PRO A 174 4.29 23.01 -6.55
C PRO A 174 3.70 24.39 -6.89
N ARG A 175 4.53 25.45 -6.95
CA ARG A 175 4.13 26.80 -7.34
C ARG A 175 4.10 27.02 -8.86
N GLU A 176 4.66 26.13 -9.66
CA GLU A 176 4.66 26.25 -11.12
C GLU A 176 3.30 25.92 -11.76
N GLY A 177 2.46 25.13 -11.07
CA GLY A 177 1.09 24.85 -11.49
C GLY A 177 0.15 25.98 -11.05
N ARG A 178 -0.33 26.81 -11.97
CA ARG A 178 -1.41 27.75 -11.67
C ARG A 178 -2.73 26.98 -11.65
N ALA A 179 -3.30 26.79 -10.45
CA ALA A 179 -4.71 26.42 -10.35
C ALA A 179 -5.55 27.51 -11.00
N SER A 180 -6.59 27.13 -11.73
CA SER A 180 -7.54 28.12 -12.27
C SER A 180 -8.29 28.77 -11.10
N THR A 181 -8.59 30.09 -11.21
CA THR A 181 -9.35 30.82 -10.18
C THR A 181 -10.65 30.11 -9.74
N PRO A 182 -11.45 29.44 -10.62
CA PRO A 182 -12.59 28.64 -10.21
C PRO A 182 -12.25 27.48 -9.29
N VAL A 183 -11.14 26.78 -9.51
CA VAL A 183 -10.69 25.66 -8.67
C VAL A 183 -10.25 26.16 -7.31
N GLU A 184 -9.49 27.24 -7.24
CA GLU A 184 -9.09 27.89 -5.99
C GLU A 184 -10.29 28.36 -5.17
N HIS A 185 -11.28 28.95 -5.85
CA HIS A 185 -12.51 29.36 -5.18
C HIS A 185 -13.28 28.15 -4.64
N MET A 186 -13.43 27.09 -5.42
CA MET A 186 -14.07 25.86 -5.00
C MET A 186 -13.36 25.24 -3.79
N ALA A 187 -12.05 25.17 -3.81
CA ALA A 187 -11.25 24.69 -2.68
C ALA A 187 -11.49 25.54 -1.42
N THR A 188 -11.57 26.87 -1.58
CA THR A 188 -11.86 27.79 -0.47
C THR A 188 -13.22 27.53 0.15
N VAL A 189 -14.27 27.38 -0.68
CA VAL A 189 -15.64 27.07 -0.22
C VAL A 189 -15.70 25.70 0.46
N LEU A 190 -15.11 24.67 -0.14
CA LEU A 190 -15.05 23.33 0.44
C LEU A 190 -14.36 23.33 1.80
N ARG A 191 -13.31 24.13 1.95
CA ARG A 191 -12.61 24.29 3.22
C ARG A 191 -13.53 24.92 4.28
N SER A 192 -14.19 26.04 3.99
CA SER A 192 -15.05 26.73 4.96
C SER A 192 -16.20 25.84 5.44
N LEU A 193 -16.80 25.05 4.54
CA LEU A 193 -17.87 24.12 4.88
C LEU A 193 -17.41 22.85 5.63
N SER A 194 -16.12 22.56 5.65
CA SER A 194 -15.58 21.34 6.26
C SER A 194 -14.74 21.56 7.52
N ILE A 195 -14.22 22.77 7.73
CA ILE A 195 -13.29 23.09 8.82
C ILE A 195 -13.60 24.48 9.35
N GLY A 196 -13.71 24.63 10.67
CA GLY A 196 -13.94 25.93 11.33
C GLY A 196 -15.39 26.15 11.73
N ASP A 197 -15.71 27.42 12.04
CA ASP A 197 -16.98 27.80 12.63
C ASP A 197 -18.17 27.71 11.65
N GLU A 198 -17.91 27.75 10.34
CA GLU A 198 -18.91 27.60 9.28
C GLU A 198 -19.10 26.15 8.81
N ALA A 199 -18.38 25.21 9.43
CA ALA A 199 -18.45 23.80 9.03
C ALA A 199 -19.86 23.24 9.25
N VAL A 200 -20.30 22.40 8.31
CA VAL A 200 -21.62 21.74 8.40
C VAL A 200 -21.67 20.84 9.64
N ASP A 201 -22.85 20.74 10.26
CA ASP A 201 -23.02 19.95 11.49
C ASP A 201 -22.98 18.44 11.25
N ASP A 202 -23.41 17.97 10.08
CA ASP A 202 -23.38 16.55 9.72
C ASP A 202 -21.92 16.07 9.58
N GLU A 203 -21.52 15.15 10.44
CA GLU A 203 -20.14 14.65 10.53
C GLU A 203 -19.71 13.88 9.27
N PHE A 204 -20.61 13.10 8.68
CA PHE A 204 -20.32 12.36 7.46
C PHE A 204 -20.21 13.29 6.25
N LEU A 205 -21.09 14.27 6.14
CA LEU A 205 -21.03 15.29 5.09
C LEU A 205 -19.74 16.12 5.24
N ARG A 206 -19.38 16.49 6.46
CA ARG A 206 -18.12 17.19 6.76
C ARG A 206 -16.90 16.39 6.34
N TYR A 207 -16.89 15.09 6.60
CA TYR A 207 -15.83 14.19 6.12
C TYR A 207 -15.72 14.21 4.60
N ARG A 208 -16.84 14.10 3.88
CA ARG A 208 -16.85 14.13 2.41
C ARG A 208 -16.40 15.47 1.84
N LEU A 209 -16.78 16.57 2.45
CA LEU A 209 -16.32 17.91 2.05
C LEU A 209 -14.80 18.08 2.26
N ARG A 210 -14.24 17.49 3.30
CA ARG A 210 -12.77 17.46 3.49
C ARG A 210 -12.06 16.66 2.41
N ALA A 211 -12.62 15.54 1.98
CA ALA A 211 -12.07 14.75 0.87
C ALA A 211 -12.06 15.58 -0.43
N LEU A 212 -13.20 16.20 -0.78
CA LEU A 212 -13.34 17.09 -1.95
C LEU A 212 -12.41 18.31 -1.87
N PHE A 213 -12.23 18.89 -0.68
CA PHE A 213 -11.26 19.99 -0.49
C PHE A 213 -9.82 19.55 -0.82
N ARG A 214 -9.42 18.35 -0.40
CA ARG A 214 -8.11 17.79 -0.73
C ARG A 214 -7.94 17.61 -2.24
N GLU A 215 -8.95 17.06 -2.93
CA GLU A 215 -8.97 16.91 -4.39
C GLU A 215 -8.86 18.24 -5.13
N ALA A 216 -9.61 19.26 -4.69
CA ALA A 216 -9.60 20.58 -5.33
C ALA A 216 -8.29 21.36 -5.12
N ARG A 217 -7.46 20.94 -4.17
CA ARG A 217 -6.19 21.61 -3.84
C ARG A 217 -5.00 21.06 -4.64
N HIS A 218 -5.09 19.87 -5.15
CA HIS A 218 -4.07 19.17 -5.91
C HIS A 218 -4.42 19.07 -7.39
#